data_596b45311d99eefd6bcdc5990e57cd9c
#
_entry.id   596b45311d99eefd6bcdc5990e57cd9c
#
_cell.length_a   1.000
_cell.length_b   1.000
_cell.length_c   1.000
_cell.angle_alpha   90.00
_cell.angle_beta   90.00
_cell.angle_gamma   90.00
#
_symmetry.space_group_name_H-M   'P 1'
#
loop_
_entity.id
_entity.type
_entity.pdbx_description
1 polymer ?
#
loop_
_entity_poly.entity_id
_entity_poly.type
_entity_poly.pdbx_seq_one_letter_code
_entity_poly.pdbx_strand_id
1 'polypeptide(L)'
;MKIFQNKYLIALVLFLAIGLFSGFFVWFLSPQMREARQLKKGMESFNNVLKTIEQKYTADTYGGITPEETYQMFLEALKKQDIDLAVKYFALDKQNDYKQLLTEIRNSSQWDSMMKDLLIPKNQKGKMDGNNYVIEVINQDNVSVTTIIITKPILTLGTEQKELSNIWKISQF
;
A
#
# COMPACT_ATOMS: atom_id res chain seq x y z
N MET A 1 9.39 -8.87 -76.82
CA MET A 1 10.44 -8.57 -75.79
C MET A 1 9.96 -7.93 -74.48
N LYS A 2 8.75 -7.36 -74.42
CA LYS A 2 8.23 -6.69 -73.19
C LYS A 2 7.69 -7.64 -72.09
N ILE A 3 7.30 -8.87 -72.38
CA ILE A 3 6.71 -9.80 -71.42
C ILE A 3 7.77 -10.45 -70.53
N PHE A 4 8.97 -10.63 -71.01
CA PHE A 4 10.08 -11.23 -70.22
C PHE A 4 10.60 -10.27 -69.15
N GLN A 5 10.65 -8.96 -69.40
CA GLN A 5 11.08 -7.96 -68.41
C GLN A 5 10.14 -7.91 -67.21
N ASN A 6 8.85 -8.11 -67.39
CA ASN A 6 7.89 -8.05 -66.31
C ASN A 6 8.04 -9.23 -65.31
N LYS A 7 8.43 -10.43 -65.76
CA LYS A 7 8.60 -11.60 -64.91
C LYS A 7 9.79 -11.45 -63.96
N TYR A 8 10.91 -10.89 -64.44
CA TYR A 8 12.08 -10.66 -63.60
C TYR A 8 11.85 -9.53 -62.60
N LEU A 9 11.07 -8.51 -62.98
CA LEU A 9 10.71 -7.42 -62.08
C LEU A 9 9.79 -7.92 -60.97
N ILE A 10 8.80 -8.76 -61.29
CA ILE A 10 7.93 -9.38 -60.30
C ILE A 10 8.73 -10.30 -59.38
N ALA A 11 9.65 -11.11 -59.89
CA ALA A 11 10.51 -11.97 -59.09
C ALA A 11 11.40 -11.16 -58.15
N LEU A 12 11.97 -10.05 -58.59
CA LEU A 12 12.79 -9.14 -57.79
C LEU A 12 11.98 -8.51 -56.66
N VAL A 13 10.78 -8.03 -56.92
CA VAL A 13 9.88 -7.45 -55.94
C VAL A 13 9.49 -8.47 -54.87
N LEU A 14 9.17 -9.71 -55.26
CA LEU A 14 8.85 -10.80 -54.35
C LEU A 14 10.06 -11.15 -53.46
N PHE A 15 11.27 -11.18 -54.04
CA PHE A 15 12.49 -11.47 -53.29
C PHE A 15 12.81 -10.39 -52.25
N LEU A 16 12.62 -9.13 -52.63
CA LEU A 16 12.76 -7.99 -51.69
C LEU A 16 11.69 -8.02 -50.60
N ALA A 17 10.45 -8.35 -50.93
CA ALA A 17 9.36 -8.47 -49.96
C ALA A 17 9.65 -9.59 -48.95
N ILE A 18 10.10 -10.76 -49.40
CA ILE A 18 10.49 -11.89 -48.53
C ILE A 18 11.69 -11.50 -47.65
N GLY A 19 12.68 -10.82 -48.21
CA GLY A 19 13.87 -10.36 -47.42
C GLY A 19 13.51 -9.36 -46.31
N LEU A 20 12.63 -8.40 -46.62
CA LEU A 20 12.14 -7.44 -45.63
C LEU A 20 11.27 -8.13 -44.56
N PHE A 21 10.42 -9.08 -44.97
CA PHE A 21 9.55 -9.82 -44.05
C PHE A 21 10.39 -10.73 -43.11
N SER A 22 11.40 -11.41 -43.66
CA SER A 22 12.29 -12.25 -42.82
C SER A 22 13.14 -11.40 -41.86
N GLY A 23 13.68 -10.26 -42.28
CA GLY A 23 14.41 -9.32 -41.45
C GLY A 23 13.54 -8.77 -40.31
N PHE A 24 12.30 -8.38 -40.62
CA PHE A 24 11.34 -7.92 -39.64
C PHE A 24 10.98 -9.03 -38.62
N PHE A 25 10.83 -10.26 -39.10
CA PHE A 25 10.48 -11.42 -38.25
C PHE A 25 11.63 -11.78 -37.27
N VAL A 26 12.88 -11.78 -37.77
CA VAL A 26 14.07 -12.01 -36.93
C VAL A 26 14.22 -10.90 -35.89
N TRP A 27 14.03 -9.62 -36.29
CA TRP A 27 14.07 -8.49 -35.36
C TRP A 27 12.98 -8.58 -34.29
N PHE A 28 11.75 -8.93 -34.71
CA PHE A 28 10.60 -9.09 -33.81
C PHE A 28 10.79 -10.21 -32.78
N LEU A 29 11.48 -11.28 -33.15
CA LEU A 29 11.82 -12.43 -32.28
C LEU A 29 13.12 -12.25 -31.50
N SER A 30 13.83 -11.14 -31.69
CA SER A 30 15.10 -10.91 -31.03
C SER A 30 14.97 -11.00 -29.50
N PRO A 31 15.97 -11.55 -28.77
CA PRO A 31 15.98 -11.61 -27.31
C PRO A 31 15.73 -10.27 -26.65
N GLN A 32 16.33 -9.21 -27.20
CA GLN A 32 16.18 -7.83 -26.72
C GLN A 32 14.73 -7.35 -26.71
N MET A 33 13.95 -7.71 -27.75
CA MET A 33 12.53 -7.37 -27.81
C MET A 33 11.68 -8.17 -26.82
N ARG A 34 12.10 -9.39 -26.50
CA ARG A 34 11.44 -10.21 -25.45
C ARG A 34 11.69 -9.61 -24.06
N GLU A 35 12.91 -9.23 -23.76
CA GLU A 35 13.28 -8.57 -22.51
C GLU A 35 12.55 -7.22 -22.35
N ALA A 36 12.54 -6.40 -23.39
CA ALA A 36 11.81 -5.12 -23.38
C ALA A 36 10.31 -5.30 -23.12
N ARG A 37 9.69 -6.35 -23.72
CA ARG A 37 8.28 -6.66 -23.47
C ARG A 37 8.03 -7.17 -22.06
N GLN A 38 8.94 -7.99 -21.51
CA GLN A 38 8.84 -8.46 -20.13
C GLN A 38 8.98 -7.30 -19.15
N LEU A 39 9.96 -6.41 -19.38
CA LEU A 39 10.15 -5.22 -18.58
C LEU A 39 8.90 -4.31 -18.62
N LYS A 40 8.35 -4.08 -19.83
CA LYS A 40 7.13 -3.28 -20.00
C LYS A 40 5.95 -3.90 -19.22
N LYS A 41 5.73 -5.21 -19.35
CA LYS A 41 4.68 -5.92 -18.58
C LYS A 41 4.90 -5.82 -17.08
N GLY A 42 6.14 -5.94 -16.63
CA GLY A 42 6.50 -5.76 -15.23
C GLY A 42 6.16 -4.36 -14.72
N MET A 43 6.51 -3.32 -15.48
CA MET A 43 6.18 -1.94 -15.14
C MET A 43 4.66 -1.68 -15.14
N GLU A 44 3.93 -2.22 -16.12
CA GLU A 44 2.45 -2.11 -16.15
C GLU A 44 1.82 -2.79 -14.95
N SER A 45 2.29 -3.99 -14.59
CA SER A 45 1.83 -4.71 -13.40
C SER A 45 2.11 -3.92 -12.13
N PHE A 46 3.33 -3.40 -11.99
CA PHE A 46 3.72 -2.56 -10.85
C PHE A 46 2.84 -1.31 -10.74
N ASN A 47 2.63 -0.58 -11.84
CA ASN A 47 1.78 0.60 -11.87
C ASN A 47 0.32 0.28 -11.49
N ASN A 48 -0.20 -0.88 -11.92
CA ASN A 48 -1.54 -1.33 -11.55
C ASN A 48 -1.64 -1.62 -10.05
N VAL A 49 -0.61 -2.22 -9.44
CA VAL A 49 -0.54 -2.45 -7.99
C VAL A 49 -0.53 -1.11 -7.24
N LEU A 50 0.32 -0.17 -7.66
CA LEU A 50 0.38 1.17 -7.07
C LEU A 50 -0.97 1.88 -7.12
N LYS A 51 -1.62 1.87 -8.29
CA LYS A 51 -2.95 2.46 -8.46
C LYS A 51 -4.00 1.80 -7.56
N THR A 52 -3.93 0.49 -7.40
CA THR A 52 -4.84 -0.24 -6.51
C THR A 52 -4.63 0.15 -5.05
N ILE A 53 -3.38 0.29 -4.61
CA ILE A 53 -3.05 0.75 -3.26
C ILE A 53 -3.59 2.17 -3.05
N GLU A 54 -3.30 3.08 -3.97
CA GLU A 54 -3.76 4.46 -3.91
C GLU A 54 -5.30 4.54 -3.85
N GLN A 55 -6.00 3.77 -4.67
CA GLN A 55 -7.46 3.71 -4.65
C GLN A 55 -8.01 3.22 -3.31
N LYS A 56 -7.39 2.19 -2.71
CA LYS A 56 -7.80 1.67 -1.40
C LYS A 56 -7.66 2.71 -0.30
N TYR A 57 -6.54 3.43 -0.26
CA TYR A 57 -6.33 4.47 0.74
C TYR A 57 -7.19 5.71 0.51
N THR A 58 -7.47 6.06 -0.75
CA THR A 58 -8.36 7.18 -1.08
C THR A 58 -9.83 6.87 -0.74
N ALA A 59 -10.24 5.62 -0.89
CA ALA A 59 -11.59 5.17 -0.55
C ALA A 59 -11.78 4.93 0.96
N ASP A 60 -10.70 4.82 1.72
CA ASP A 60 -10.76 4.62 3.17
C ASP A 60 -11.08 5.93 3.87
N THR A 61 -12.20 5.96 4.57
CA THR A 61 -12.70 7.12 5.31
C THR A 61 -12.56 6.97 6.83
N TYR A 62 -11.96 5.86 7.29
CA TYR A 62 -11.81 5.59 8.72
C TYR A 62 -10.50 6.18 9.26
N GLY A 63 -10.62 7.20 10.11
CA GLY A 63 -9.53 7.92 10.75
C GLY A 63 -9.85 9.41 10.85
N GLY A 64 -9.09 10.12 11.66
CA GLY A 64 -9.22 11.56 11.85
C GLY A 64 -8.31 12.37 10.93
N ILE A 65 -8.59 13.66 10.84
CA ILE A 65 -7.71 14.64 10.19
C ILE A 65 -6.47 14.89 11.05
N THR A 66 -6.59 14.66 12.37
CA THR A 66 -5.47 14.70 13.32
C THR A 66 -5.20 13.30 13.89
N PRO A 67 -3.97 13.04 14.35
CA PRO A 67 -3.65 11.77 15.00
C PRO A 67 -4.44 11.55 16.29
N GLU A 68 -4.70 12.62 17.03
CA GLU A 68 -5.51 12.58 18.25
C GLU A 68 -6.94 12.16 17.98
N GLU A 69 -7.56 12.69 16.92
CA GLU A 69 -8.91 12.26 16.50
C GLU A 69 -8.94 10.78 16.15
N THR A 70 -7.95 10.29 15.39
CA THR A 70 -7.86 8.87 15.05
C THR A 70 -7.78 8.02 16.31
N TYR A 71 -6.96 8.44 17.27
CA TYR A 71 -6.81 7.74 18.53
C TYR A 71 -8.10 7.73 19.35
N GLN A 72 -8.80 8.86 19.43
CA GLN A 72 -10.08 8.95 20.15
C GLN A 72 -11.15 8.06 19.52
N MET A 73 -11.28 8.07 18.19
CA MET A 73 -12.20 7.19 17.47
C MET A 73 -11.89 5.71 17.72
N PHE A 74 -10.62 5.34 17.75
CA PHE A 74 -10.17 3.99 18.10
C PHE A 74 -10.56 3.61 19.52
N LEU A 75 -10.30 4.49 20.52
CA LEU A 75 -10.68 4.25 21.91
C LEU A 75 -12.20 4.10 22.07
N GLU A 76 -12.99 4.89 21.34
CA GLU A 76 -14.45 4.77 21.39
C GLU A 76 -14.95 3.45 20.81
N ALA A 77 -14.32 2.95 19.75
CA ALA A 77 -14.64 1.62 19.22
C ALA A 77 -14.29 0.52 20.22
N LEU A 78 -13.14 0.61 20.88
CA LEU A 78 -12.74 -0.33 21.93
C LEU A 78 -13.71 -0.30 23.12
N LYS A 79 -14.14 0.89 23.59
CA LYS A 79 -15.14 1.02 24.66
C LYS A 79 -16.44 0.30 24.33
N LYS A 80 -16.85 0.30 23.06
CA LYS A 80 -18.03 -0.41 22.57
C LYS A 80 -17.76 -1.89 22.31
N GLN A 81 -16.54 -2.36 22.51
CA GLN A 81 -16.05 -3.69 22.15
C GLN A 81 -16.28 -4.02 20.67
N ASP A 82 -16.35 -3.01 19.82
CA ASP A 82 -16.51 -3.15 18.37
C ASP A 82 -15.13 -3.28 17.73
N ILE A 83 -14.62 -4.52 17.72
CA ILE A 83 -13.32 -4.85 17.14
C ILE A 83 -13.30 -4.58 15.63
N ASP A 84 -14.41 -4.85 14.94
CA ASP A 84 -14.49 -4.65 13.49
C ASP A 84 -14.38 -3.16 13.12
N LEU A 85 -14.90 -2.28 13.96
CA LEU A 85 -14.71 -0.84 13.80
C LEU A 85 -13.33 -0.41 14.25
N ALA A 86 -12.82 -0.91 15.38
CA ALA A 86 -11.52 -0.54 15.92
C ALA A 86 -10.38 -0.81 14.92
N VAL A 87 -10.41 -1.96 14.24
CA VAL A 87 -9.37 -2.31 13.26
C VAL A 87 -9.38 -1.44 12.00
N LYS A 88 -10.49 -0.78 11.68
CA LYS A 88 -10.54 0.15 10.55
C LYS A 88 -9.68 1.40 10.74
N TYR A 89 -9.33 1.74 11.97
CA TYR A 89 -8.42 2.85 12.26
C TYR A 89 -6.95 2.50 12.08
N PHE A 90 -6.63 1.22 11.90
CA PHE A 90 -5.27 0.79 11.56
C PHE A 90 -4.97 0.97 10.07
N ALA A 91 -3.66 1.04 9.74
CA ALA A 91 -3.18 0.98 8.37
C ALA A 91 -3.72 -0.28 7.68
N LEU A 92 -4.08 -0.17 6.39
CA LEU A 92 -4.82 -1.22 5.66
C LEU A 92 -4.12 -2.59 5.67
N ASP A 93 -2.80 -2.59 5.63
CA ASP A 93 -1.95 -3.79 5.69
C ASP A 93 -1.87 -4.42 7.08
N LYS A 94 -2.26 -3.69 8.13
CA LYS A 94 -2.22 -4.12 9.54
C LYS A 94 -3.56 -4.57 10.09
N GLN A 95 -4.65 -4.28 9.41
CA GLN A 95 -6.01 -4.50 9.94
C GLN A 95 -6.28 -5.95 10.33
N ASN A 96 -5.82 -6.92 9.52
CA ASN A 96 -6.05 -8.33 9.82
C ASN A 96 -5.28 -8.81 11.05
N ASP A 97 -4.01 -8.41 11.17
CA ASP A 97 -3.16 -8.80 12.30
C ASP A 97 -3.72 -8.24 13.61
N TYR A 98 -4.09 -6.96 13.60
CA TYR A 98 -4.68 -6.33 14.80
C TYR A 98 -6.11 -6.80 15.11
N LYS A 99 -6.87 -7.24 14.09
CA LYS A 99 -8.17 -7.88 14.34
C LYS A 99 -8.00 -9.16 15.16
N GLN A 100 -7.04 -9.99 14.77
CA GLN A 100 -6.74 -11.22 15.50
C GLN A 100 -6.27 -10.88 16.92
N LEU A 101 -5.27 -10.02 17.07
CA LEU A 101 -4.72 -9.62 18.37
C LEU A 101 -5.80 -9.05 19.30
N LEU A 102 -6.59 -8.08 18.85
CA LEU A 102 -7.64 -7.47 19.68
C LEU A 102 -8.73 -8.47 20.04
N THR A 103 -9.03 -9.43 19.16
CA THR A 103 -10.01 -10.49 19.45
C THR A 103 -9.46 -11.42 20.53
N GLU A 104 -8.20 -11.80 20.47
CA GLU A 104 -7.55 -12.63 21.49
C GLU A 104 -7.51 -11.91 22.84
N ILE A 105 -7.11 -10.63 22.86
CA ILE A 105 -7.12 -9.82 24.10
C ILE A 105 -8.52 -9.70 24.68
N ARG A 106 -9.55 -9.44 23.85
CA ARG A 106 -10.94 -9.33 24.29
C ARG A 106 -11.45 -10.62 24.95
N ASN A 107 -11.02 -11.77 24.44
CA ASN A 107 -11.43 -13.06 24.96
C ASN A 107 -10.60 -13.52 26.16
N SER A 108 -9.60 -12.74 26.55
CA SER A 108 -8.74 -12.97 27.71
C SER A 108 -9.11 -12.06 28.87
N SER A 109 -8.55 -12.32 30.06
CA SER A 109 -8.64 -11.44 31.22
C SER A 109 -7.84 -10.13 31.09
N GLN A 110 -7.09 -9.96 29.99
CA GLN A 110 -6.26 -8.79 29.76
C GLN A 110 -7.06 -7.57 29.23
N TRP A 111 -8.27 -7.79 28.71
CA TRP A 111 -9.08 -6.71 28.16
C TRP A 111 -9.31 -5.56 29.13
N ASP A 112 -9.77 -5.87 30.34
CA ASP A 112 -10.07 -4.82 31.33
C ASP A 112 -8.81 -4.07 31.76
N SER A 113 -7.67 -4.75 31.89
CA SER A 113 -6.39 -4.12 32.21
C SER A 113 -5.95 -3.20 31.09
N MET A 114 -5.97 -3.67 29.83
CA MET A 114 -5.63 -2.86 28.66
C MET A 114 -6.52 -1.62 28.57
N MET A 115 -7.84 -1.79 28.71
CA MET A 115 -8.80 -0.69 28.66
C MET A 115 -8.58 0.33 29.78
N LYS A 116 -8.26 -0.16 30.99
CA LYS A 116 -7.93 0.71 32.13
C LYS A 116 -6.70 1.58 31.82
N ASP A 117 -5.65 1.01 31.27
CA ASP A 117 -4.44 1.75 30.94
C ASP A 117 -4.67 2.76 29.79
N LEU A 118 -5.39 2.35 28.75
CA LEU A 118 -5.69 3.20 27.60
C LEU A 118 -6.64 4.35 27.89
N LEU A 119 -7.50 4.24 28.90
CA LEU A 119 -8.53 5.25 29.19
C LEU A 119 -8.13 6.29 30.22
N ILE A 120 -6.95 6.18 30.83
CA ILE A 120 -6.47 7.16 31.81
C ILE A 120 -5.73 8.31 31.08
N PRO A 121 -6.33 9.51 30.92
CA PRO A 121 -5.71 10.62 30.17
C PRO A 121 -4.35 11.07 30.71
N LYS A 122 -4.14 10.92 32.02
CA LYS A 122 -2.86 11.30 32.68
C LYS A 122 -1.68 10.45 32.24
N ASN A 123 -1.96 9.29 31.68
CA ASN A 123 -0.97 8.28 31.33
C ASN A 123 -0.60 8.33 29.85
N GLN A 124 -1.08 9.33 29.11
CA GLN A 124 -0.85 9.43 27.67
C GLN A 124 -0.02 10.68 27.36
N LYS A 125 1.13 10.49 26.74
CA LYS A 125 1.97 11.58 26.24
C LYS A 125 2.13 11.41 24.74
N GLY A 126 1.43 12.26 23.96
CA GLY A 126 1.55 12.31 22.53
C GLY A 126 2.61 13.33 22.08
N LYS A 127 3.45 12.97 21.13
CA LYS A 127 4.43 13.86 20.51
C LYS A 127 4.63 13.53 19.05
N MET A 128 4.93 14.54 18.24
CA MET A 128 5.43 14.31 16.88
C MET A 128 6.86 13.82 16.89
N ASP A 129 7.13 12.80 16.10
CA ASP A 129 8.47 12.26 15.82
C ASP A 129 8.61 12.04 14.31
N GLY A 130 9.20 12.99 13.63
CA GLY A 130 9.20 13.05 12.18
C GLY A 130 7.75 13.11 11.61
N ASN A 131 7.42 12.14 10.76
CA ASN A 131 6.09 12.01 10.17
C ASN A 131 5.12 11.16 11.02
N ASN A 132 5.55 10.75 12.19
CA ASN A 132 4.77 9.90 13.09
C ASN A 132 4.27 10.72 14.29
N TYR A 133 3.09 10.38 14.77
CA TYR A 133 2.63 10.82 16.07
C TYR A 133 2.71 9.63 17.03
N VAL A 134 3.50 9.77 18.06
CA VAL A 134 3.80 8.71 19.03
C VAL A 134 3.05 9.00 20.32
N ILE A 135 2.21 8.07 20.75
CA ILE A 135 1.53 8.10 22.04
C ILE A 135 2.17 7.03 22.92
N GLU A 136 2.78 7.46 23.99
CA GLU A 136 3.29 6.58 25.03
C GLU A 136 2.24 6.45 26.14
N VAL A 137 1.78 5.22 26.38
CA VAL A 137 0.84 4.90 27.43
C VAL A 137 1.64 4.42 28.64
N ILE A 138 1.45 5.09 29.76
CA ILE A 138 2.22 4.86 31.00
C ILE A 138 1.24 4.36 32.08
N ASN A 139 1.58 3.31 32.82
CA ASN A 139 0.76 2.82 33.92
C ASN A 139 0.90 3.71 35.18
N GLN A 140 0.21 3.33 36.25
CA GLN A 140 0.21 4.07 37.52
C GLN A 140 1.60 4.16 38.17
N ASP A 141 2.51 3.23 37.85
CA ASP A 141 3.87 3.15 38.38
C ASP A 141 4.89 3.92 37.52
N ASN A 142 4.39 4.75 36.53
CA ASN A 142 5.21 5.46 35.56
C ASN A 142 6.04 4.54 34.63
N VAL A 143 5.57 3.31 34.41
CA VAL A 143 6.19 2.38 33.46
C VAL A 143 5.43 2.44 32.16
N SER A 144 6.15 2.59 31.05
CA SER A 144 5.55 2.51 29.70
C SER A 144 5.03 1.10 29.46
N VAL A 145 3.74 0.97 29.21
CA VAL A 145 3.08 -0.32 28.97
C VAL A 145 2.85 -0.58 27.49
N THR A 146 2.66 0.47 26.69
CA THR A 146 2.56 0.35 25.23
C THR A 146 2.92 1.67 24.56
N THR A 147 3.31 1.57 23.30
CA THR A 147 3.56 2.73 22.44
C THR A 147 2.67 2.60 21.19
N ILE A 148 1.86 3.61 20.96
CA ILE A 148 0.98 3.67 19.79
C ILE A 148 1.60 4.64 18.79
N ILE A 149 1.80 4.19 17.56
CA ILE A 149 2.32 5.01 16.48
C ILE A 149 1.21 5.26 15.46
N ILE A 150 0.95 6.52 15.19
CA ILE A 150 -0.06 6.97 14.24
C ILE A 150 0.64 7.72 13.13
N THR A 151 0.39 7.34 11.89
CA THR A 151 1.06 7.89 10.71
C THR A 151 0.06 8.28 9.63
N LYS A 152 0.44 9.19 8.76
CA LYS A 152 -0.24 9.33 7.49
C LYS A 152 0.22 8.24 6.53
N PRO A 153 -0.68 7.61 5.76
CA PRO A 153 -0.28 6.66 4.73
C PRO A 153 0.58 7.33 3.67
N ILE A 154 1.82 6.92 3.56
CA ILE A 154 2.81 7.47 2.62
C ILE A 154 3.31 6.34 1.72
N LEU A 155 3.29 6.58 0.41
CA LEU A 155 3.96 5.73 -0.55
C LEU A 155 5.35 6.28 -0.82
N THR A 156 6.38 5.47 -0.57
CA THR A 156 7.78 5.83 -0.84
C THR A 156 8.28 5.07 -2.07
N LEU A 157 8.69 5.80 -3.10
CA LEU A 157 9.24 5.26 -4.34
C LEU A 157 10.63 5.85 -4.56
N GLY A 158 11.67 5.11 -4.17
CA GLY A 158 13.02 5.65 -4.15
C GLY A 158 13.17 6.80 -3.16
N THR A 159 13.46 8.01 -3.67
CA THR A 159 13.55 9.25 -2.87
C THR A 159 12.25 10.04 -2.80
N GLU A 160 11.26 9.68 -3.61
CA GLU A 160 9.98 10.38 -3.66
C GLU A 160 9.02 9.81 -2.63
N GLN A 161 8.31 10.71 -1.93
CA GLN A 161 7.26 10.38 -0.98
C GLN A 161 5.96 11.02 -1.43
N LYS A 162 4.89 10.22 -1.47
CA LYS A 162 3.55 10.67 -1.81
C LYS A 162 2.59 10.31 -0.68
N GLU A 163 1.92 11.30 -0.10
CA GLU A 163 0.80 11.03 0.81
C GLU A 163 -0.36 10.39 0.03
N LEU A 164 -0.85 9.26 0.53
CA LEU A 164 -1.96 8.51 -0.09
C LEU A 164 -3.32 8.96 0.43
N SER A 165 -3.36 9.57 1.61
CA SER A 165 -4.58 10.04 2.26
C SER A 165 -4.26 11.16 3.25
N ASN A 166 -5.23 12.06 3.47
CA ASN A 166 -5.15 13.07 4.53
C ASN A 166 -5.54 12.52 5.91
N ILE A 167 -5.95 11.26 5.97
CA ILE A 167 -6.42 10.60 7.20
C ILE A 167 -5.24 9.93 7.89
N TRP A 168 -5.14 10.11 9.20
CA TRP A 168 -4.16 9.45 10.02
C TRP A 168 -4.60 8.02 10.35
N LYS A 169 -3.65 7.10 10.43
CA LYS A 169 -3.86 5.67 10.69
C LYS A 169 -2.91 5.18 11.78
N ILE A 170 -3.39 4.26 12.60
CA ILE A 170 -2.55 3.57 13.59
C ILE A 170 -1.68 2.56 12.81
N SER A 171 -0.38 2.72 12.90
CA SER A 171 0.60 1.83 12.26
C SER A 171 1.18 0.81 13.23
N GLN A 172 1.13 1.11 14.54
CA GLN A 172 1.59 0.23 15.61
C GLN A 172 0.75 0.48 16.87
N PHE A 173 0.49 -0.62 17.56
CA PHE A 173 -0.23 -0.64 18.84
C PHE A 173 0.38 -1.68 19.78
#